data_b56936d15f659a723b12e94daa705f95
#
_entry.id   b56936d15f659a723b12e94daa705f95
#
_cell.length_a   1.000
_cell.length_b   1.000
_cell.length_c   1.000
_cell.angle_alpha   90.00
_cell.angle_beta   90.00
_cell.angle_gamma   90.00
#
_symmetry.space_group_name_H-M   'P 1'
#
loop_
_entity.id
_entity.type
_entity.pdbx_description
1 polymer ?
#
loop_
_entity_poly.entity_id
_entity_poly.type
_entity_poly.pdbx_seq_one_letter_code
_entity_poly.pdbx_strand_id
1 'polypeptide(L)'
;MADDQQAPQGVPQSIFELSAFNPVARDNPHPLLKSLRDACPVMRDEPNKTWLLSRYKDVRDTVNDRTFVRHPSNAEPGSITSRLVDEAGDNRRTSILFLDDPDHARIRQPLAKAFYARINRMRPEIEAMIDEIIDAAPMSGEFDLMAEIAVPLPVLVIARILGVDEARLADFREWSEDVILSLNPLRTPEENERMMTGAAALDEYFSQLMAERRAAPRDDLVSDMVQLQARGEANVEDDEVRLNLQALLVGGNLTTTDLIGNGIWLLLMHPQQAEALRAHPELAAQAVEEVLRFEAPVSLTSRILAEDRAVAGCPMKASQPVWMSLAAANRDPDAFEEPEAFDITRKRTGHVAFGGGPHICIGAPLARIEARHVYLKLLERYPNMRLPEQTLEWRALPFFRGLERLVVAV
;
A
#
# COMPACT_ATOMS: atom_id res chain seq x y z
N MET A 1 40.93 6.96 -2.39
CA MET A 1 40.42 7.69 -3.55
C MET A 1 39.20 6.90 -4.00
N ALA A 2 38.00 7.38 -3.64
CA ALA A 2 36.77 6.79 -4.13
C ALA A 2 36.65 7.27 -5.59
N ASP A 3 36.56 6.34 -6.50
CA ASP A 3 36.26 6.60 -7.90
C ASP A 3 34.88 7.28 -7.95
N ASP A 4 34.86 8.52 -8.41
CA ASP A 4 33.67 9.28 -8.79
C ASP A 4 33.11 8.64 -10.08
N GLN A 5 32.53 7.44 -9.98
CA GLN A 5 31.81 6.84 -11.09
C GLN A 5 30.48 7.57 -11.22
N GLN A 6 30.44 8.62 -12.03
CA GLN A 6 29.18 9.18 -12.51
C GLN A 6 28.33 8.06 -13.11
N ALA A 7 27.09 7.95 -12.62
CA ALA A 7 26.15 6.97 -13.14
C ALA A 7 26.00 7.11 -14.67
N PRO A 8 25.81 6.03 -15.43
CA PRO A 8 25.61 6.09 -16.87
C PRO A 8 24.45 7.03 -17.23
N GLN A 9 24.54 7.73 -18.37
CA GLN A 9 23.45 8.60 -18.82
C GLN A 9 22.14 7.83 -18.94
N GLY A 10 21.06 8.37 -18.36
CA GLY A 10 19.72 7.77 -18.36
C GLY A 10 19.43 6.83 -17.19
N VAL A 11 20.37 6.65 -16.25
CA VAL A 11 20.10 5.95 -14.98
C VAL A 11 19.67 6.96 -13.93
N PRO A 12 18.53 6.75 -13.24
CA PRO A 12 18.09 7.63 -12.16
C PRO A 12 19.17 7.77 -11.06
N GLN A 13 19.34 8.99 -10.56
CA GLN A 13 20.31 9.30 -9.50
C GLN A 13 19.64 9.65 -8.17
N SER A 14 18.31 9.83 -8.19
CA SER A 14 17.52 10.10 -7.00
C SER A 14 16.28 9.23 -6.96
N ILE A 15 15.84 8.90 -5.74
CA ILE A 15 14.56 8.20 -5.51
C ILE A 15 13.36 9.01 -6.01
N PHE A 16 13.48 10.34 -6.08
CA PHE A 16 12.41 11.19 -6.59
C PHE A 16 12.28 11.15 -8.11
N GLU A 17 13.36 10.83 -8.83
CA GLU A 17 13.27 10.59 -10.28
C GLU A 17 12.45 9.34 -10.62
N LEU A 18 12.31 8.42 -9.67
CA LEU A 18 11.49 7.20 -9.75
C LEU A 18 10.09 7.37 -9.16
N SER A 19 9.77 8.53 -8.61
CA SER A 19 8.49 8.81 -7.96
C SER A 19 7.50 9.47 -8.91
N ALA A 20 6.23 9.52 -8.50
CA ALA A 20 5.17 10.20 -9.24
C ALA A 20 5.36 11.73 -9.38
N PHE A 21 6.35 12.33 -8.72
CA PHE A 21 6.74 13.74 -8.95
C PHE A 21 7.46 13.96 -10.27
N ASN A 22 8.13 12.92 -10.79
CA ASN A 22 8.67 12.95 -12.14
C ASN A 22 7.56 12.55 -13.13
N PRO A 23 7.11 13.43 -14.04
CA PRO A 23 6.04 13.09 -14.98
C PRO A 23 6.34 11.84 -15.82
N VAL A 24 7.59 11.62 -16.22
CA VAL A 24 8.01 10.44 -16.99
C VAL A 24 7.82 9.16 -16.17
N ALA A 25 8.24 9.18 -14.90
CA ALA A 25 8.06 8.03 -14.00
C ALA A 25 6.58 7.86 -13.60
N ARG A 26 5.84 8.97 -13.48
CA ARG A 26 4.40 8.92 -13.22
C ARG A 26 3.64 8.27 -14.36
N ASP A 27 3.96 8.60 -15.61
CA ASP A 27 3.29 8.01 -16.76
C ASP A 27 3.70 6.54 -16.96
N ASN A 28 5.00 6.26 -16.95
CA ASN A 28 5.52 4.90 -17.03
C ASN A 28 6.88 4.75 -16.30
N PRO A 29 6.91 4.23 -15.07
CA PRO A 29 8.14 4.09 -14.29
C PRO A 29 9.05 2.95 -14.77
N HIS A 30 8.51 1.97 -15.50
CA HIS A 30 9.19 0.70 -15.76
C HIS A 30 10.49 0.80 -16.54
N PRO A 31 10.65 1.66 -17.57
CA PRO A 31 11.93 1.84 -18.25
C PRO A 31 13.02 2.39 -17.32
N LEU A 32 12.67 3.34 -16.44
CA LEU A 32 13.61 3.90 -15.46
C LEU A 32 13.98 2.87 -14.39
N LEU A 33 13.01 2.11 -13.88
CA LEU A 33 13.23 1.03 -12.93
C LEU A 33 14.12 -0.08 -13.52
N LYS A 34 13.91 -0.39 -14.78
CA LYS A 34 14.77 -1.35 -15.51
C LYS A 34 16.19 -0.83 -15.64
N SER A 35 16.38 0.43 -16.07
CA SER A 35 17.72 1.02 -16.22
C SER A 35 18.47 1.05 -14.88
N LEU A 36 17.79 1.38 -13.79
CA LEU A 36 18.34 1.34 -12.43
C LEU A 36 18.80 -0.10 -12.08
N ARG A 37 17.91 -1.08 -12.22
CA ARG A 37 18.21 -2.47 -11.86
C ARG A 37 19.38 -3.05 -12.65
N ASP A 38 19.45 -2.73 -13.94
CA ASP A 38 20.48 -3.28 -14.85
C ASP A 38 21.84 -2.61 -14.64
N ALA A 39 21.88 -1.29 -14.42
CA ALA A 39 23.13 -0.53 -14.40
C ALA A 39 23.61 -0.16 -12.97
N CYS A 40 22.71 0.08 -12.03
CA CYS A 40 23.05 0.53 -10.68
C CYS A 40 22.06 -0.05 -9.63
N PRO A 41 22.06 -1.39 -9.43
CA PRO A 41 21.06 -2.06 -8.59
C PRO A 41 21.11 -1.67 -7.11
N VAL A 42 22.22 -1.10 -6.66
CA VAL A 42 22.43 -0.52 -5.33
C VAL A 42 22.89 0.91 -5.55
N MET A 43 21.97 1.84 -5.47
CA MET A 43 22.22 3.27 -5.70
C MET A 43 22.36 4.01 -4.39
N ARG A 44 23.34 4.91 -4.30
CA ARG A 44 23.41 5.91 -3.23
C ARG A 44 22.85 7.23 -3.72
N ASP A 45 21.77 7.69 -3.10
CA ASP A 45 21.18 9.02 -3.30
C ASP A 45 21.76 9.96 -2.24
N GLU A 46 22.88 10.62 -2.56
CA GLU A 46 23.61 11.47 -1.61
C GLU A 46 22.80 12.67 -1.12
N PRO A 47 22.07 13.43 -1.98
CA PRO A 47 21.24 14.54 -1.51
C PRO A 47 20.18 14.15 -0.49
N ASN A 48 19.63 12.96 -0.61
CA ASN A 48 18.59 12.42 0.29
C ASN A 48 19.15 11.49 1.36
N LYS A 49 20.48 11.34 1.42
CA LYS A 49 21.21 10.50 2.37
C LYS A 49 20.62 9.10 2.50
N THR A 50 20.29 8.46 1.38
CA THR A 50 19.65 7.14 1.37
C THR A 50 20.28 6.20 0.37
N TRP A 51 20.11 4.90 0.59
CA TRP A 51 20.40 3.86 -0.37
C TRP A 51 19.12 3.40 -1.04
N LEU A 52 19.21 2.92 -2.28
CA LEU A 52 18.10 2.31 -3.00
C LEU A 52 18.51 0.95 -3.56
N LEU A 53 17.73 -0.07 -3.25
CA LEU A 53 17.88 -1.43 -3.78
C LEU A 53 16.79 -1.70 -4.82
N SER A 54 17.15 -2.36 -5.93
CA SER A 54 16.23 -2.62 -7.04
C SER A 54 16.16 -4.08 -7.50
N ARG A 55 17.14 -4.95 -7.15
CA ARG A 55 17.07 -6.38 -7.45
C ARG A 55 16.18 -7.13 -6.47
N TYR A 56 15.44 -8.09 -6.98
CA TYR A 56 14.51 -8.89 -6.18
C TYR A 56 15.18 -9.56 -4.97
N LYS A 57 16.34 -10.19 -5.18
CA LYS A 57 17.05 -10.87 -4.09
C LYS A 57 17.39 -9.91 -2.95
N ASP A 58 17.93 -8.75 -3.28
CA ASP A 58 18.39 -7.77 -2.29
C ASP A 58 17.21 -7.14 -1.55
N VAL A 59 16.15 -6.81 -2.27
CA VAL A 59 14.88 -6.29 -1.72
C VAL A 59 14.24 -7.32 -0.78
N ARG A 60 14.05 -8.56 -1.26
CA ARG A 60 13.44 -9.63 -0.47
C ARG A 60 14.24 -9.96 0.80
N ASP A 61 15.55 -10.04 0.68
CA ASP A 61 16.42 -10.36 1.81
C ASP A 61 16.37 -9.22 2.85
N THR A 62 16.38 -7.95 2.40
CA THR A 62 16.32 -6.79 3.30
C THR A 62 14.96 -6.63 4.00
N VAL A 63 13.83 -6.80 3.29
CA VAL A 63 12.51 -6.66 3.95
C VAL A 63 12.24 -7.76 4.97
N ASN A 64 12.90 -8.93 4.86
CA ASN A 64 12.76 -10.05 5.77
C ASN A 64 13.80 -10.07 6.92
N ASP A 65 14.83 -9.25 6.83
CA ASP A 65 15.91 -9.21 7.81
C ASP A 65 15.47 -8.40 9.05
N ARG A 66 15.41 -9.06 10.21
CA ARG A 66 14.98 -8.47 11.49
C ARG A 66 16.04 -7.58 12.15
N THR A 67 17.24 -7.52 11.61
CA THR A 67 18.30 -6.62 12.10
C THR A 67 18.15 -5.19 11.58
N PHE A 68 17.29 -4.99 10.58
CA PHE A 68 16.89 -3.66 10.17
C PHE A 68 15.75 -3.15 11.05
N VAL A 69 15.79 -1.86 11.34
CA VAL A 69 14.76 -1.14 12.09
C VAL A 69 13.96 -0.24 11.16
N ARG A 70 12.85 0.27 11.66
CA ARG A 70 11.93 1.03 10.86
C ARG A 70 11.55 2.39 11.40
N HIS A 71 11.73 2.60 12.72
CA HIS A 71 11.36 3.85 13.37
C HIS A 71 12.20 5.01 12.81
N PRO A 72 11.59 6.06 12.22
CA PRO A 72 12.31 7.14 11.53
C PRO A 72 13.33 7.88 12.40
N SER A 73 13.15 7.92 13.72
CA SER A 73 14.12 8.52 14.64
C SER A 73 15.48 7.81 14.67
N ASN A 74 15.55 6.57 14.16
CA ASN A 74 16.82 5.84 14.02
C ASN A 74 17.59 6.24 12.75
N ALA A 75 16.94 7.02 11.85
CA ALA A 75 17.56 7.40 10.59
C ALA A 75 18.59 8.52 10.76
N GLU A 76 19.60 8.50 9.88
CA GLU A 76 20.61 9.54 9.79
C GLU A 76 19.97 10.93 9.68
N PRO A 77 20.36 11.92 10.53
CA PRO A 77 19.79 13.26 10.50
C PRO A 77 19.91 13.94 9.13
N GLY A 78 18.81 14.54 8.69
CA GLY A 78 18.69 15.18 7.37
C GLY A 78 18.52 14.22 6.21
N SER A 79 18.38 12.90 6.48
CA SER A 79 17.95 11.94 5.47
C SER A 79 16.47 12.12 5.15
N ILE A 80 16.04 11.63 3.98
CA ILE A 80 14.61 11.65 3.61
C ILE A 80 13.73 10.95 4.67
N THR A 81 14.23 9.87 5.27
CA THR A 81 13.48 9.11 6.28
C THR A 81 13.38 9.88 7.60
N SER A 82 14.43 10.60 8.03
CA SER A 82 14.38 11.39 9.26
C SER A 82 13.40 12.55 9.18
N ARG A 83 13.19 13.11 7.98
CA ARG A 83 12.21 14.20 7.76
C ARG A 83 10.78 13.80 8.08
N LEU A 84 10.44 12.51 8.00
CA LEU A 84 9.11 12.02 8.39
C LEU A 84 8.79 12.24 9.88
N VAL A 85 9.82 12.38 10.73
CA VAL A 85 9.67 12.68 12.18
C VAL A 85 9.81 14.15 12.48
N ASP A 86 10.80 14.82 11.86
CA ASP A 86 11.12 16.23 12.14
C ASP A 86 9.91 17.15 11.88
N GLU A 87 9.06 16.77 10.91
CA GLU A 87 7.86 17.53 10.53
C GLU A 87 6.62 17.17 11.36
N ALA A 88 6.58 15.98 11.96
CA ALA A 88 5.46 15.52 12.80
C ALA A 88 5.57 15.97 14.27
N GLY A 89 6.70 16.62 14.65
CA GLY A 89 7.01 16.96 16.03
C GLY A 89 7.41 15.75 16.87
N ASP A 90 7.80 15.98 18.15
CA ASP A 90 8.24 14.96 19.10
C ASP A 90 7.11 14.02 19.57
N ASN A 91 6.10 13.77 18.74
CA ASN A 91 5.02 12.85 19.08
C ASN A 91 5.48 11.42 18.82
N ARG A 92 6.21 10.83 19.80
CA ARG A 92 6.84 9.50 19.77
C ARG A 92 5.87 8.33 19.66
N ARG A 93 4.58 8.59 19.53
CA ARG A 93 3.56 7.56 19.38
C ARG A 93 3.40 7.26 17.90
N THR A 94 3.83 6.07 17.50
CA THR A 94 3.76 5.61 16.11
C THR A 94 2.90 4.37 15.98
N SER A 95 2.33 4.17 14.79
CA SER A 95 1.60 2.95 14.47
C SER A 95 2.57 1.79 14.19
N ILE A 96 2.03 0.57 14.12
CA ILE A 96 2.78 -0.64 13.72
C ILE A 96 3.52 -0.49 12.39
N LEU A 97 3.20 0.53 11.61
CA LEU A 97 3.89 0.82 10.35
C LEU A 97 5.35 1.20 10.59
N PHE A 98 5.64 1.91 11.69
CA PHE A 98 6.97 2.45 11.99
C PHE A 98 7.60 1.92 13.28
N LEU A 99 6.86 1.18 14.12
CA LEU A 99 7.40 0.61 15.36
C LEU A 99 8.39 -0.51 15.07
N ASP A 100 9.35 -0.68 15.98
CA ASP A 100 10.29 -1.79 16.02
C ASP A 100 9.97 -2.73 17.20
N ASP A 101 10.47 -3.97 17.15
CA ASP A 101 10.35 -4.90 18.26
C ASP A 101 11.09 -4.38 19.51
N PRO A 102 10.57 -4.59 20.74
CA PRO A 102 9.44 -5.46 21.07
C PRO A 102 8.04 -4.83 20.92
N ASP A 103 7.93 -3.50 20.81
CA ASP A 103 6.65 -2.79 20.80
C ASP A 103 5.82 -3.12 19.56
N HIS A 104 6.46 -3.25 18.41
CA HIS A 104 5.78 -3.68 17.20
C HIS A 104 5.05 -5.02 17.40
N ALA A 105 5.74 -6.04 17.90
CA ALA A 105 5.13 -7.37 18.11
C ALA A 105 4.03 -7.33 19.17
N ARG A 106 4.24 -6.58 20.27
CA ARG A 106 3.28 -6.42 21.38
C ARG A 106 1.92 -5.88 20.88
N ILE A 107 1.95 -4.90 19.99
CA ILE A 107 0.74 -4.26 19.44
C ILE A 107 0.18 -5.06 18.26
N ARG A 108 1.06 -5.47 17.34
CA ARG A 108 0.64 -6.13 16.10
C ARG A 108 -0.03 -7.48 16.33
N GLN A 109 0.45 -8.30 17.27
CA GLN A 109 -0.06 -9.65 17.45
C GLN A 109 -1.55 -9.69 17.82
N PRO A 110 -2.04 -8.99 18.88
CA PRO A 110 -3.46 -8.98 19.21
C PRO A 110 -4.30 -8.33 18.11
N LEU A 111 -3.83 -7.23 17.52
CA LEU A 111 -4.52 -6.54 16.43
C LEU A 111 -4.69 -7.45 15.20
N ALA A 112 -3.62 -8.11 14.75
CA ALA A 112 -3.69 -9.01 13.59
C ALA A 112 -4.61 -10.20 13.85
N LYS A 113 -4.58 -10.78 15.04
CA LYS A 113 -5.45 -11.89 15.44
C LYS A 113 -6.92 -11.49 15.36
N ALA A 114 -7.28 -10.33 15.95
CA ALA A 114 -8.65 -9.83 15.92
C ALA A 114 -9.10 -9.48 14.49
N PHE A 115 -8.25 -8.79 13.75
CA PHE A 115 -8.54 -8.36 12.38
C PHE A 115 -8.75 -9.55 11.43
N TYR A 116 -7.87 -10.56 11.45
CA TYR A 116 -8.01 -11.73 10.58
C TYR A 116 -9.24 -12.58 10.95
N ALA A 117 -9.53 -12.73 12.23
CA ALA A 117 -10.74 -13.43 12.66
C ALA A 117 -12.00 -12.74 12.14
N ARG A 118 -12.01 -11.40 12.17
CA ARG A 118 -13.12 -10.60 11.68
C ARG A 118 -13.27 -10.69 10.16
N ILE A 119 -12.21 -10.51 9.40
CA ILE A 119 -12.23 -10.67 7.93
C ILE A 119 -12.81 -12.02 7.53
N ASN A 120 -12.35 -13.10 8.17
CA ASN A 120 -12.83 -14.44 7.84
C ASN A 120 -14.33 -14.61 8.13
N ARG A 121 -14.83 -14.05 9.24
CA ARG A 121 -16.25 -14.11 9.62
C ARG A 121 -17.11 -13.25 8.69
N MET A 122 -16.65 -12.06 8.34
CA MET A 122 -17.40 -11.09 7.53
C MET A 122 -17.26 -11.33 6.02
N ARG A 123 -16.52 -12.33 5.59
CA ARG A 123 -16.28 -12.55 4.16
C ARG A 123 -17.56 -12.56 3.31
N PRO A 124 -18.65 -13.27 3.67
CA PRO A 124 -19.89 -13.22 2.88
C PRO A 124 -20.51 -11.82 2.81
N GLU A 125 -20.42 -11.06 3.90
CA GLU A 125 -20.92 -9.68 3.95
C GLU A 125 -20.06 -8.74 3.09
N ILE A 126 -18.73 -8.92 3.11
CA ILE A 126 -17.81 -8.17 2.26
C ILE A 126 -18.13 -8.45 0.78
N GLU A 127 -18.30 -9.71 0.39
CA GLU A 127 -18.65 -10.09 -0.98
C GLU A 127 -20.01 -9.49 -1.40
N ALA A 128 -21.00 -9.46 -0.49
CA ALA A 128 -22.31 -8.84 -0.76
C ALA A 128 -22.21 -7.32 -0.93
N MET A 129 -21.44 -6.62 -0.10
CA MET A 129 -21.20 -5.17 -0.26
C MET A 129 -20.55 -4.84 -1.61
N ILE A 130 -19.63 -5.68 -2.07
CA ILE A 130 -19.00 -5.53 -3.40
C ILE A 130 -20.06 -5.69 -4.50
N ASP A 131 -20.90 -6.71 -4.38
CA ASP A 131 -21.98 -6.95 -5.33
C ASP A 131 -22.94 -5.76 -5.40
N GLU A 132 -23.35 -5.21 -4.26
CA GLU A 132 -24.26 -4.05 -4.19
C GLU A 132 -23.67 -2.81 -4.90
N ILE A 133 -22.39 -2.49 -4.65
CA ILE A 133 -21.72 -1.36 -5.32
C ILE A 133 -21.63 -1.57 -6.82
N ILE A 134 -21.22 -2.76 -7.25
CA ILE A 134 -21.08 -3.06 -8.69
C ILE A 134 -22.46 -3.09 -9.34
N ASP A 135 -23.49 -3.62 -8.67
CA ASP A 135 -24.86 -3.67 -9.20
C ASP A 135 -25.53 -2.30 -9.29
N ALA A 136 -25.09 -1.32 -8.51
CA ALA A 136 -25.54 0.08 -8.60
C ALA A 136 -24.88 0.86 -9.75
N ALA A 137 -23.74 0.40 -10.27
CA ALA A 137 -23.01 1.07 -11.34
C ALA A 137 -23.76 1.03 -12.69
N PRO A 138 -23.53 2.00 -13.60
CA PRO A 138 -24.26 2.11 -14.89
C PRO A 138 -24.21 0.85 -15.74
N MET A 139 -25.35 0.50 -16.36
CA MET A 139 -25.50 -0.70 -17.20
C MET A 139 -25.16 -0.50 -18.68
N SER A 140 -24.94 0.73 -19.11
CA SER A 140 -24.64 1.06 -20.49
C SER A 140 -23.94 2.42 -20.61
N GLY A 141 -23.20 2.60 -21.70
CA GLY A 141 -22.48 3.83 -21.98
C GLY A 141 -21.07 3.84 -21.39
N GLU A 142 -20.60 5.00 -21.03
CA GLU A 142 -19.28 5.19 -20.42
C GLU A 142 -19.44 5.71 -19.01
N PHE A 143 -18.60 5.20 -18.10
CA PHE A 143 -18.51 5.72 -16.72
C PHE A 143 -17.10 5.63 -16.17
N ASP A 144 -16.79 6.40 -15.14
CA ASP A 144 -15.53 6.36 -14.41
C ASP A 144 -15.57 5.24 -13.38
N LEU A 145 -14.85 4.15 -13.64
CA LEU A 145 -14.75 2.99 -12.76
C LEU A 145 -14.12 3.35 -11.40
N MET A 146 -13.19 4.31 -11.39
CA MET A 146 -12.58 4.73 -10.11
C MET A 146 -13.63 5.39 -9.22
N ALA A 147 -14.40 6.34 -9.75
CA ALA A 147 -15.39 7.08 -8.98
C ALA A 147 -16.57 6.21 -8.52
N GLU A 148 -17.06 5.33 -9.41
CA GLU A 148 -18.27 4.55 -9.15
C GLU A 148 -18.02 3.29 -8.31
N ILE A 149 -16.84 2.69 -8.41
CA ILE A 149 -16.57 1.36 -7.82
C ILE A 149 -15.28 1.35 -6.98
N ALA A 150 -14.13 1.66 -7.57
CA ALA A 150 -12.85 1.40 -6.92
C ALA A 150 -12.60 2.26 -5.68
N VAL A 151 -13.07 3.51 -5.68
CA VAL A 151 -12.90 4.44 -4.56
C VAL A 151 -13.88 4.18 -3.41
N PRO A 152 -15.21 4.03 -3.63
CA PRO A 152 -16.15 3.85 -2.52
C PRO A 152 -16.03 2.49 -1.84
N LEU A 153 -15.63 1.45 -2.56
CA LEU A 153 -15.64 0.09 -2.06
C LEU A 153 -14.73 -0.16 -0.86
N PRO A 154 -13.40 0.10 -0.93
CA PRO A 154 -12.51 -0.23 0.19
C PRO A 154 -12.80 0.59 1.45
N VAL A 155 -13.23 1.85 1.30
CA VAL A 155 -13.58 2.67 2.46
C VAL A 155 -14.84 2.15 3.16
N LEU A 156 -15.84 1.70 2.40
CA LEU A 156 -17.04 1.06 2.96
C LEU A 156 -16.68 -0.23 3.72
N VAL A 157 -15.89 -1.10 3.09
CA VAL A 157 -15.51 -2.39 3.69
C VAL A 157 -14.70 -2.21 4.97
N ILE A 158 -13.67 -1.36 4.98
CA ILE A 158 -12.86 -1.15 6.18
C ILE A 158 -13.66 -0.43 7.28
N ALA A 159 -14.53 0.52 6.94
CA ALA A 159 -15.41 1.20 7.87
C ALA A 159 -16.36 0.22 8.56
N ARG A 160 -16.96 -0.71 7.80
CA ARG A 160 -17.83 -1.77 8.33
C ARG A 160 -17.07 -2.72 9.27
N ILE A 161 -15.85 -3.13 8.91
CA ILE A 161 -15.01 -3.96 9.77
C ILE A 161 -14.69 -3.25 11.10
N LEU A 162 -14.37 -1.96 11.05
CA LEU A 162 -14.04 -1.15 12.22
C LEU A 162 -15.27 -0.83 13.08
N GLY A 163 -16.47 -0.84 12.52
CA GLY A 163 -17.71 -0.44 13.19
C GLY A 163 -17.95 1.06 13.16
N VAL A 164 -17.44 1.72 12.12
CA VAL A 164 -17.60 3.16 11.86
C VAL A 164 -19.01 3.44 11.31
N ASP A 165 -19.55 4.61 11.60
CA ASP A 165 -20.85 5.04 11.11
C ASP A 165 -20.82 5.29 9.60
N GLU A 166 -21.65 4.57 8.86
CA GLU A 166 -21.75 4.69 7.40
C GLU A 166 -22.19 6.08 6.94
N ALA A 167 -22.95 6.82 7.77
CA ALA A 167 -23.31 8.20 7.48
C ALA A 167 -22.09 9.14 7.37
N ARG A 168 -20.95 8.73 7.89
CA ARG A 168 -19.69 9.47 7.91
C ARG A 168 -18.66 9.00 6.86
N LEU A 169 -19.04 8.10 5.95
CA LEU A 169 -18.08 7.53 4.95
C LEU A 169 -17.39 8.61 4.10
N ALA A 170 -18.09 9.68 3.74
CA ALA A 170 -17.48 10.79 3.00
C ALA A 170 -16.36 11.48 3.81
N ASP A 171 -16.61 11.73 5.09
CA ASP A 171 -15.63 12.32 6.00
C ASP A 171 -14.41 11.40 6.16
N PHE A 172 -14.65 10.10 6.36
CA PHE A 172 -13.56 9.11 6.49
C PHE A 172 -12.71 8.99 5.25
N ARG A 173 -13.32 9.09 4.09
CA ARG A 173 -12.59 9.13 2.83
C ARG A 173 -11.67 10.35 2.78
N GLU A 174 -12.21 11.54 3.01
CA GLU A 174 -11.46 12.80 3.01
C GLU A 174 -10.31 12.75 4.04
N TRP A 175 -10.59 12.37 5.29
CA TRP A 175 -9.56 12.26 6.33
C TRP A 175 -8.48 11.23 6.00
N SER A 176 -8.84 10.11 5.36
CA SER A 176 -7.87 9.10 4.94
C SER A 176 -6.95 9.63 3.83
N GLU A 177 -7.52 10.34 2.85
CA GLU A 177 -6.77 10.98 1.76
C GLU A 177 -5.83 12.08 2.30
N ASP A 178 -6.25 12.79 3.35
CA ASP A 178 -5.41 13.79 4.01
C ASP A 178 -4.30 13.15 4.84
N VAL A 179 -4.60 12.13 5.63
CA VAL A 179 -3.59 11.47 6.48
C VAL A 179 -2.56 10.71 5.67
N ILE A 180 -2.89 10.18 4.50
CA ILE A 180 -1.91 9.51 3.62
C ILE A 180 -0.78 10.46 3.17
N LEU A 181 -1.03 11.76 3.17
CA LEU A 181 -0.01 12.78 2.90
C LEU A 181 1.15 12.73 3.91
N SER A 182 0.95 12.15 5.10
CA SER A 182 2.03 11.89 6.06
C SER A 182 3.17 11.04 5.49
N LEU A 183 2.89 10.27 4.44
CA LEU A 183 3.89 9.47 3.74
C LEU A 183 4.57 10.22 2.58
N ASN A 184 4.16 11.46 2.32
CA ASN A 184 4.82 12.35 1.36
C ASN A 184 5.90 13.19 2.07
N PRO A 185 7.20 12.92 1.88
CA PRO A 185 8.27 13.68 2.52
C PRO A 185 8.50 15.08 1.91
N LEU A 186 7.79 15.42 0.84
CA LEU A 186 7.86 16.71 0.14
C LEU A 186 6.52 17.45 0.13
N ARG A 187 5.64 17.17 1.11
CA ARG A 187 4.34 17.83 1.19
C ARG A 187 4.48 19.33 1.39
N THR A 188 3.57 20.07 0.79
CA THR A 188 3.49 21.51 0.94
C THR A 188 2.97 21.91 2.32
N PRO A 189 3.10 23.20 2.74
CA PRO A 189 2.47 23.67 3.98
C PRO A 189 0.96 23.43 4.01
N GLU A 190 0.26 23.59 2.88
CA GLU A 190 -1.19 23.36 2.74
C GLU A 190 -1.53 21.87 2.89
N GLU A 191 -0.75 20.99 2.25
CA GLU A 191 -0.88 19.54 2.43
C GLU A 191 -0.62 19.12 3.87
N ASN A 192 0.36 19.77 4.54
CA ASN A 192 0.63 19.49 5.96
C ASN A 192 -0.53 19.95 6.87
N GLU A 193 -1.14 21.11 6.61
CA GLU A 193 -2.31 21.57 7.35
C GLU A 193 -3.51 20.62 7.16
N ARG A 194 -3.79 20.19 5.94
CA ARG A 194 -4.83 19.19 5.64
C ARG A 194 -4.57 17.89 6.39
N MET A 195 -3.35 17.36 6.31
CA MET A 195 -2.94 16.14 7.02
C MET A 195 -3.18 16.25 8.53
N MET A 196 -2.78 17.37 9.15
CA MET A 196 -2.96 17.59 10.59
C MET A 196 -4.45 17.67 10.97
N THR A 197 -5.26 18.33 10.15
CA THR A 197 -6.70 18.45 10.34
C THR A 197 -7.39 17.09 10.25
N GLY A 198 -7.09 16.31 9.21
CA GLY A 198 -7.65 14.97 9.04
C GLY A 198 -7.23 14.02 10.17
N ALA A 199 -5.95 14.08 10.59
CA ALA A 199 -5.45 13.29 11.70
C ALA A 199 -6.15 13.63 13.02
N ALA A 200 -6.37 14.91 13.33
CA ALA A 200 -7.09 15.35 14.52
C ALA A 200 -8.55 14.90 14.50
N ALA A 201 -9.22 14.99 13.37
CA ALA A 201 -10.61 14.54 13.21
C ALA A 201 -10.74 13.01 13.42
N LEU A 202 -9.83 12.21 12.84
CA LEU A 202 -9.78 10.77 13.08
C LEU A 202 -9.49 10.45 14.54
N ASP A 203 -8.59 11.17 15.19
CA ASP A 203 -8.20 10.96 16.58
C ASP A 203 -9.40 11.19 17.52
N GLU A 204 -10.11 12.28 17.33
CA GLU A 204 -11.33 12.59 18.11
C GLU A 204 -12.40 11.53 17.88
N TYR A 205 -12.69 11.19 16.62
CA TYR A 205 -13.72 10.20 16.31
C TYR A 205 -13.44 8.84 16.94
N PHE A 206 -12.22 8.30 16.75
CA PHE A 206 -11.89 7.00 17.32
C PHE A 206 -11.82 7.02 18.84
N SER A 207 -11.46 8.14 19.46
CA SER A 207 -11.54 8.31 20.93
C SER A 207 -12.97 8.16 21.44
N GLN A 208 -13.92 8.82 20.79
CA GLN A 208 -15.36 8.74 21.12
C GLN A 208 -15.88 7.32 20.87
N LEU A 209 -15.57 6.74 19.69
CA LEU A 209 -16.02 5.40 19.33
C LEU A 209 -15.51 4.33 20.31
N MET A 210 -14.24 4.39 20.72
CA MET A 210 -13.70 3.47 21.73
C MET A 210 -14.41 3.61 23.08
N ALA A 211 -14.75 4.84 23.53
CA ALA A 211 -15.50 5.06 24.75
C ALA A 211 -16.92 4.47 24.68
N GLU A 212 -17.61 4.67 23.55
CA GLU A 212 -18.91 4.06 23.28
C GLU A 212 -18.86 2.52 23.31
N ARG A 213 -17.85 1.93 22.66
CA ARG A 213 -17.70 0.47 22.58
C ARG A 213 -17.30 -0.16 23.91
N ARG A 214 -16.66 0.58 24.82
CA ARG A 214 -16.44 0.14 26.20
C ARG A 214 -17.75 0.08 27.00
N ALA A 215 -18.63 1.07 26.81
CA ALA A 215 -19.92 1.10 27.47
C ALA A 215 -20.94 0.11 26.88
N ALA A 216 -20.96 -0.01 25.56
CA ALA A 216 -21.88 -0.86 24.80
C ALA A 216 -21.16 -1.53 23.61
N PRO A 217 -20.53 -2.68 23.82
CA PRO A 217 -19.84 -3.42 22.76
C PRO A 217 -20.76 -3.81 21.61
N ARG A 218 -20.23 -3.75 20.39
CA ARG A 218 -20.92 -4.18 19.16
C ARG A 218 -20.11 -5.25 18.46
N ASP A 219 -20.63 -5.78 17.35
CA ASP A 219 -19.88 -6.73 16.50
C ASP A 219 -18.96 -6.01 15.52
N ASP A 220 -17.89 -5.37 16.05
CA ASP A 220 -16.90 -4.60 15.29
C ASP A 220 -15.49 -4.74 15.87
N LEU A 221 -14.46 -4.38 15.07
CA LEU A 221 -13.05 -4.52 15.47
C LEU A 221 -12.69 -3.59 16.64
N VAL A 222 -13.31 -2.42 16.73
CA VAL A 222 -13.10 -1.51 17.87
C VAL A 222 -13.54 -2.17 19.17
N SER A 223 -14.71 -2.81 19.19
CA SER A 223 -15.19 -3.60 20.33
C SER A 223 -14.26 -4.76 20.67
N ASP A 224 -13.78 -5.50 19.68
CA ASP A 224 -12.83 -6.59 19.88
C ASP A 224 -11.57 -6.08 20.61
N MET A 225 -10.99 -4.97 20.16
CA MET A 225 -9.76 -4.42 20.73
C MET A 225 -9.96 -3.89 22.16
N VAL A 226 -11.01 -3.11 22.43
CA VAL A 226 -11.27 -2.58 23.77
C VAL A 226 -11.61 -3.69 24.77
N GLN A 227 -12.23 -4.79 24.32
CA GLN A 227 -12.49 -5.96 25.16
C GLN A 227 -11.23 -6.77 25.45
N LEU A 228 -10.33 -6.94 24.47
CA LEU A 228 -9.03 -7.58 24.69
C LEU A 228 -8.19 -6.84 25.73
N GLN A 229 -8.20 -5.49 25.69
CA GLN A 229 -7.59 -4.66 26.72
C GLN A 229 -8.23 -4.90 28.10
N ALA A 230 -9.56 -4.81 28.19
CA ALA A 230 -10.29 -4.94 29.45
C ALA A 230 -10.07 -6.31 30.14
N ARG A 231 -9.84 -7.36 29.35
CA ARG A 231 -9.54 -8.70 29.86
C ARG A 231 -8.05 -8.95 30.15
N GLY A 232 -7.17 -7.96 29.86
CA GLY A 232 -5.72 -8.12 29.99
C GLY A 232 -5.10 -9.08 28.95
N GLU A 233 -5.82 -9.39 27.88
CA GLU A 233 -5.37 -10.26 26.79
C GLU A 233 -4.52 -9.50 25.75
N ALA A 234 -4.61 -8.17 25.75
CA ALA A 234 -3.77 -7.28 24.97
C ALA A 234 -3.13 -6.23 25.87
N ASN A 235 -1.80 -6.25 25.97
CA ASN A 235 -1.03 -5.22 26.70
C ASN A 235 -0.75 -4.05 25.74
N VAL A 236 -1.77 -3.24 25.46
CA VAL A 236 -1.72 -2.07 24.58
C VAL A 236 -2.47 -0.92 25.23
N GLU A 237 -1.91 0.29 25.10
CA GLU A 237 -2.52 1.52 25.61
C GLU A 237 -3.61 2.03 24.68
N ASP A 238 -4.52 2.87 25.21
CA ASP A 238 -5.63 3.43 24.44
C ASP A 238 -5.18 4.17 23.19
N ASP A 239 -4.16 4.98 23.32
CA ASP A 239 -3.59 5.75 22.22
C ASP A 239 -2.97 4.82 21.14
N GLU A 240 -2.37 3.70 21.56
CA GLU A 240 -1.82 2.72 20.65
C GLU A 240 -2.93 1.99 19.88
N VAL A 241 -4.02 1.62 20.55
CA VAL A 241 -5.19 1.04 19.87
C VAL A 241 -5.76 2.04 18.87
N ARG A 242 -6.01 3.27 19.28
CA ARG A 242 -6.57 4.33 18.46
C ARG A 242 -5.74 4.58 17.20
N LEU A 243 -4.43 4.81 17.34
CA LEU A 243 -3.52 5.05 16.23
C LEU A 243 -3.48 3.87 15.24
N ASN A 244 -3.58 2.65 15.73
CA ASN A 244 -3.54 1.48 14.86
C ASN A 244 -4.87 1.18 14.18
N LEU A 245 -6.00 1.54 14.77
CA LEU A 245 -7.32 1.52 14.10
C LEU A 245 -7.37 2.56 12.98
N GLN A 246 -6.85 3.78 13.23
CA GLN A 246 -6.68 4.81 12.20
C GLN A 246 -5.77 4.33 11.06
N ALA A 247 -4.63 3.72 11.41
CA ALA A 247 -3.69 3.19 10.42
C ALA A 247 -4.31 2.07 9.55
N LEU A 248 -5.20 1.24 10.11
CA LEU A 248 -5.95 0.25 9.32
C LEU A 248 -6.93 0.92 8.35
N LEU A 249 -7.64 1.97 8.79
CA LEU A 249 -8.55 2.74 7.93
C LEU A 249 -7.80 3.36 6.75
N VAL A 250 -6.74 4.13 7.04
CA VAL A 250 -5.94 4.82 6.02
C VAL A 250 -5.25 3.85 5.08
N GLY A 251 -4.62 2.80 5.63
CA GLY A 251 -3.89 1.80 4.84
C GLY A 251 -4.77 0.90 3.98
N GLY A 252 -6.02 0.67 4.42
CA GLY A 252 -6.98 -0.18 3.71
C GLY A 252 -7.72 0.52 2.56
N ASN A 253 -7.75 1.84 2.54
CA ASN A 253 -8.50 2.62 1.56
C ASN A 253 -7.73 2.75 0.23
N LEU A 254 -6.78 3.66 0.14
CA LEU A 254 -6.12 4.06 -1.11
C LEU A 254 -5.45 2.90 -1.85
N THR A 255 -4.72 2.05 -1.15
CA THR A 255 -3.95 0.96 -1.77
C THR A 255 -4.85 -0.11 -2.41
N THR A 256 -6.00 -0.39 -1.81
CA THR A 256 -6.98 -1.34 -2.37
C THR A 256 -7.73 -0.72 -3.55
N THR A 257 -8.07 0.57 -3.47
CA THR A 257 -8.56 1.37 -4.62
C THR A 257 -7.63 1.23 -5.82
N ASP A 258 -6.34 1.45 -5.60
CA ASP A 258 -5.33 1.36 -6.66
C ASP A 258 -5.17 -0.08 -7.18
N LEU A 259 -5.25 -1.09 -6.31
CA LEU A 259 -5.21 -2.50 -6.73
C LEU A 259 -6.38 -2.86 -7.64
N ILE A 260 -7.58 -2.38 -7.32
CA ILE A 260 -8.79 -2.60 -8.13
C ILE A 260 -8.64 -1.90 -9.47
N GLY A 261 -8.31 -0.61 -9.48
CA GLY A 261 -8.18 0.18 -10.70
C GLY A 261 -7.09 -0.35 -11.63
N ASN A 262 -5.89 -0.59 -11.10
CA ASN A 262 -4.76 -1.14 -11.86
C ASN A 262 -5.08 -2.52 -12.43
N GLY A 263 -5.78 -3.36 -11.67
CA GLY A 263 -6.13 -4.70 -12.12
C GLY A 263 -7.15 -4.70 -13.26
N ILE A 264 -8.20 -3.88 -13.17
CA ILE A 264 -9.19 -3.77 -14.25
C ILE A 264 -8.54 -3.13 -15.49
N TRP A 265 -7.75 -2.07 -15.32
CA TRP A 265 -6.99 -1.49 -16.42
C TRP A 265 -6.12 -2.55 -17.12
N LEU A 266 -5.34 -3.34 -16.38
CA LEU A 266 -4.49 -4.39 -16.94
C LEU A 266 -5.29 -5.47 -17.67
N LEU A 267 -6.39 -5.93 -17.10
CA LEU A 267 -7.25 -6.93 -17.74
C LEU A 267 -7.85 -6.41 -19.05
N LEU A 268 -8.24 -5.13 -19.09
CA LEU A 268 -8.78 -4.52 -20.31
C LEU A 268 -7.71 -4.21 -21.36
N MET A 269 -6.47 -3.93 -20.94
CA MET A 269 -5.32 -3.80 -21.84
C MET A 269 -4.85 -5.15 -22.41
N HIS A 270 -5.19 -6.26 -21.76
CA HIS A 270 -4.84 -7.63 -22.16
C HIS A 270 -6.11 -8.48 -22.31
N PRO A 271 -6.92 -8.28 -23.39
CA PRO A 271 -8.24 -8.92 -23.52
C PRO A 271 -8.22 -10.45 -23.42
N GLN A 272 -7.11 -11.07 -23.89
CA GLN A 272 -6.95 -12.53 -23.80
C GLN A 272 -6.86 -13.00 -22.33
N GLN A 273 -6.25 -12.21 -21.44
CA GLN A 273 -6.17 -12.52 -20.02
C GLN A 273 -7.55 -12.34 -19.34
N ALA A 274 -8.29 -11.29 -19.71
CA ALA A 274 -9.67 -11.10 -19.25
C ALA A 274 -10.59 -12.23 -19.70
N GLU A 275 -10.47 -12.69 -20.95
CA GLU A 275 -11.23 -13.84 -21.47
C GLU A 275 -10.86 -15.14 -20.76
N ALA A 276 -9.57 -15.37 -20.55
CA ALA A 276 -9.09 -16.53 -19.76
C ALA A 276 -9.67 -16.51 -18.33
N LEU A 277 -9.72 -15.34 -17.68
CA LEU A 277 -10.31 -15.21 -16.34
C LEU A 277 -11.83 -15.46 -16.35
N ARG A 278 -12.55 -15.01 -17.39
CA ARG A 278 -14.00 -15.35 -17.56
C ARG A 278 -14.23 -16.85 -17.74
N ALA A 279 -13.40 -17.49 -18.56
CA ALA A 279 -13.51 -18.91 -18.84
C ALA A 279 -13.09 -19.77 -17.64
N HIS A 280 -12.18 -19.28 -16.81
CA HIS A 280 -11.53 -19.95 -15.70
C HIS A 280 -11.54 -19.08 -14.44
N PRO A 281 -12.71 -18.90 -13.75
CA PRO A 281 -12.83 -18.06 -12.55
C PRO A 281 -11.91 -18.48 -11.40
N GLU A 282 -11.48 -19.74 -11.38
CA GLU A 282 -10.50 -20.27 -10.41
C GLU A 282 -9.14 -19.55 -10.50
N LEU A 283 -8.80 -18.92 -11.64
CA LEU A 283 -7.58 -18.13 -11.83
C LEU A 283 -7.61 -16.79 -11.09
N ALA A 284 -8.74 -16.36 -10.53
CA ALA A 284 -8.89 -15.03 -9.94
C ALA A 284 -7.88 -14.75 -8.82
N ALA A 285 -7.53 -15.76 -8.02
CA ALA A 285 -6.50 -15.60 -7.01
C ALA A 285 -5.11 -15.34 -7.63
N GLN A 286 -4.77 -16.04 -8.71
CA GLN A 286 -3.52 -15.85 -9.43
C GLN A 286 -3.50 -14.51 -10.18
N ALA A 287 -4.64 -14.09 -10.73
CA ALA A 287 -4.78 -12.79 -11.38
C ALA A 287 -4.48 -11.63 -10.41
N VAL A 288 -4.98 -11.69 -9.18
CA VAL A 288 -4.66 -10.69 -8.14
C VAL A 288 -3.16 -10.67 -7.83
N GLU A 289 -2.52 -11.83 -7.67
CA GLU A 289 -1.07 -11.88 -7.41
C GLU A 289 -0.26 -11.36 -8.60
N GLU A 290 -0.71 -11.61 -9.83
CA GLU A 290 -0.04 -11.10 -11.03
C GLU A 290 -0.22 -9.58 -11.19
N VAL A 291 -1.39 -9.03 -10.88
CA VAL A 291 -1.59 -7.56 -10.81
C VAL A 291 -0.65 -6.95 -9.77
N LEU A 292 -0.58 -7.52 -8.56
CA LEU A 292 0.31 -7.07 -7.49
C LEU A 292 1.79 -7.15 -7.90
N ARG A 293 2.18 -8.16 -8.66
CA ARG A 293 3.53 -8.25 -9.20
C ARG A 293 3.79 -7.19 -10.26
N PHE A 294 2.87 -7.05 -11.21
CA PHE A 294 3.06 -6.28 -12.43
C PHE A 294 2.89 -4.77 -12.23
N GLU A 295 1.87 -4.35 -11.45
CA GLU A 295 1.55 -2.94 -11.19
C GLU A 295 1.08 -2.74 -9.74
N ALA A 296 2.02 -2.95 -8.80
CA ALA A 296 1.72 -2.82 -7.37
C ALA A 296 1.33 -1.39 -6.98
N PRO A 297 0.30 -1.22 -6.11
CA PRO A 297 -0.09 0.10 -5.59
C PRO A 297 1.03 0.83 -4.84
N VAL A 298 1.93 0.09 -4.17
CA VAL A 298 3.06 0.65 -3.45
C VAL A 298 4.34 0.28 -4.17
N SER A 299 5.09 1.28 -4.63
CA SER A 299 6.30 1.10 -5.43
C SER A 299 7.59 1.00 -4.62
N LEU A 300 7.62 1.60 -3.42
CA LEU A 300 8.81 1.68 -2.56
C LEU A 300 8.46 1.39 -1.09
N THR A 301 9.43 0.83 -0.36
CA THR A 301 9.41 0.71 1.10
C THR A 301 10.79 0.99 1.66
N SER A 302 10.92 1.20 2.97
CA SER A 302 12.21 1.53 3.59
C SER A 302 12.52 0.69 4.82
N ARG A 303 13.81 0.65 5.14
CA ARG A 303 14.38 0.16 6.41
C ARG A 303 15.54 1.06 6.80
N ILE A 304 16.03 0.92 8.03
CA ILE A 304 17.17 1.65 8.54
C ILE A 304 18.14 0.62 9.11
N LEU A 305 19.44 0.77 8.85
CA LEU A 305 20.42 -0.12 9.42
C LEU A 305 20.58 0.17 10.92
N ALA A 306 20.49 -0.88 11.74
CA ALA A 306 20.79 -0.77 13.17
C ALA A 306 22.30 -0.81 13.47
N GLU A 307 23.11 -1.38 12.57
CA GLU A 307 24.55 -1.54 12.70
C GLU A 307 25.29 -1.45 11.37
N ASP A 308 26.59 -1.21 11.40
CA ASP A 308 27.45 -1.21 10.20
C ASP A 308 27.48 -2.60 9.58
N ARG A 309 27.16 -2.71 8.29
CA ARG A 309 27.21 -3.99 7.55
C ARG A 309 27.28 -3.80 6.04
N ALA A 310 27.65 -4.86 5.36
CA ALA A 310 27.50 -4.90 3.91
C ALA A 310 26.07 -5.33 3.52
N VAL A 311 25.42 -4.56 2.63
CA VAL A 311 24.12 -4.87 2.05
C VAL A 311 24.29 -4.94 0.55
N ALA A 312 23.94 -6.06 -0.07
CA ALA A 312 24.14 -6.30 -1.51
C ALA A 312 25.59 -6.02 -1.98
N GLY A 313 26.57 -6.31 -1.11
CA GLY A 313 27.99 -6.09 -1.39
C GLY A 313 28.52 -4.67 -1.12
N CYS A 314 27.64 -3.69 -0.83
CA CYS A 314 28.02 -2.31 -0.52
C CYS A 314 28.15 -2.11 1.00
N PRO A 315 29.26 -1.54 1.51
CA PRO A 315 29.40 -1.21 2.92
C PRO A 315 28.49 -0.05 3.27
N MET A 316 27.57 -0.28 4.21
CA MET A 316 26.64 0.71 4.71
C MET A 316 26.82 0.91 6.21
N LYS A 317 26.49 2.09 6.72
CA LYS A 317 26.65 2.47 8.11
C LYS A 317 25.34 2.39 8.89
N ALA A 318 25.44 2.19 10.20
CA ALA A 318 24.31 2.34 11.10
C ALA A 318 23.59 3.66 10.86
N SER A 319 22.30 3.69 11.09
CA SER A 319 21.37 4.81 10.85
C SER A 319 21.14 5.19 9.38
N GLN A 320 21.86 4.61 8.41
CA GLN A 320 21.58 4.90 7.00
C GLN A 320 20.26 4.27 6.57
N PRO A 321 19.34 5.04 5.97
CA PRO A 321 18.13 4.50 5.38
C PRO A 321 18.45 3.70 4.12
N VAL A 322 17.75 2.57 3.97
CA VAL A 322 17.76 1.74 2.77
C VAL A 322 16.33 1.66 2.24
N TRP A 323 16.13 2.26 1.10
CA TRP A 323 14.87 2.16 0.36
C TRP A 323 14.92 0.99 -0.61
N MET A 324 13.82 0.36 -0.84
CA MET A 324 13.70 -0.82 -1.67
C MET A 324 12.61 -0.61 -2.70
N SER A 325 12.96 -0.70 -3.98
CA SER A 325 11.98 -0.64 -5.06
C SER A 325 11.26 -1.98 -5.19
N LEU A 326 10.04 -2.04 -4.66
CA LEU A 326 9.17 -3.21 -4.80
C LEU A 326 8.79 -3.41 -6.27
N ALA A 327 8.50 -2.30 -6.98
CA ALA A 327 8.14 -2.31 -8.40
C ALA A 327 9.29 -2.83 -9.29
N ALA A 328 10.53 -2.39 -9.05
CA ALA A 328 11.69 -2.90 -9.80
C ALA A 328 11.95 -4.37 -9.50
N ALA A 329 11.89 -4.76 -8.21
CA ALA A 329 12.09 -6.13 -7.76
C ALA A 329 11.06 -7.09 -8.36
N ASN A 330 9.80 -6.70 -8.43
CA ASN A 330 8.71 -7.51 -8.98
C ASN A 330 8.82 -7.74 -10.50
N ARG A 331 9.71 -7.03 -11.19
CA ARG A 331 10.01 -7.21 -12.61
C ARG A 331 11.47 -7.62 -12.86
N ASP A 332 12.11 -8.22 -11.86
CA ASP A 332 13.48 -8.70 -11.98
C ASP A 332 13.53 -10.02 -12.79
N PRO A 333 14.27 -10.08 -13.93
CA PRO A 333 14.38 -11.28 -14.75
C PRO A 333 15.11 -12.44 -14.04
N ASP A 334 15.89 -12.16 -13.01
CA ASP A 334 16.53 -13.20 -12.20
C ASP A 334 15.53 -13.91 -11.26
N ALA A 335 14.35 -13.32 -11.05
CA ALA A 335 13.28 -13.86 -10.19
C ALA A 335 12.04 -14.32 -10.96
N PHE A 336 11.74 -13.66 -12.07
CA PHE A 336 10.52 -13.88 -12.85
C PHE A 336 10.85 -14.08 -14.33
N GLU A 337 10.44 -15.21 -14.88
CA GLU A 337 10.53 -15.47 -16.31
C GLU A 337 9.60 -14.50 -17.06
N GLU A 338 10.04 -13.94 -18.19
CA GLU A 338 9.30 -12.91 -18.94
C GLU A 338 8.66 -11.85 -18.03
N PRO A 339 9.47 -11.09 -17.25
CA PRO A 339 8.96 -10.21 -16.20
C PRO A 339 8.09 -9.05 -16.72
N GLU A 340 8.24 -8.70 -17.99
CA GLU A 340 7.47 -7.65 -18.67
C GLU A 340 6.15 -8.18 -19.29
N ALA A 341 5.88 -9.48 -19.21
CA ALA A 341 4.62 -10.07 -19.62
C ALA A 341 3.64 -10.08 -18.44
N PHE A 342 2.39 -9.61 -18.70
CA PHE A 342 1.26 -9.78 -17.80
C PHE A 342 0.58 -11.12 -18.07
N ASP A 343 0.70 -12.07 -17.15
CA ASP A 343 0.22 -13.44 -17.31
C ASP A 343 -0.47 -13.94 -16.02
N ILE A 344 -1.81 -13.97 -16.02
CA ILE A 344 -2.60 -14.43 -14.86
C ILE A 344 -2.49 -15.93 -14.60
N THR A 345 -1.83 -16.68 -15.48
CA THR A 345 -1.58 -18.13 -15.31
C THR A 345 -0.23 -18.43 -14.67
N ARG A 346 0.56 -17.40 -14.36
CA ARG A 346 1.87 -17.51 -13.74
C ARG A 346 1.80 -18.30 -12.43
N LYS A 347 2.48 -19.44 -12.37
CA LYS A 347 2.38 -20.40 -11.25
C LYS A 347 3.04 -19.92 -9.96
N ARG A 348 4.06 -19.04 -10.04
CA ARG A 348 4.78 -18.49 -8.89
C ARG A 348 4.86 -16.99 -9.05
N THR A 349 4.20 -16.30 -8.15
CA THR A 349 4.31 -14.85 -8.09
C THR A 349 5.38 -14.41 -7.10
N GLY A 350 5.50 -15.01 -5.93
CA GLY A 350 6.55 -14.70 -4.95
C GLY A 350 6.89 -13.20 -4.80
N HIS A 351 5.97 -12.35 -5.27
CA HIS A 351 6.19 -10.90 -5.35
C HIS A 351 6.35 -10.27 -3.96
N VAL A 352 6.99 -9.10 -3.92
CA VAL A 352 7.23 -8.35 -2.69
C VAL A 352 6.29 -7.14 -2.53
N ALA A 353 5.17 -7.07 -3.26
CA ALA A 353 4.22 -5.95 -3.23
C ALA A 353 3.65 -5.65 -1.83
N PHE A 354 3.53 -6.64 -0.98
CA PHE A 354 3.11 -6.48 0.42
C PHE A 354 4.29 -6.32 1.40
N GLY A 355 5.51 -6.07 0.91
CA GLY A 355 6.72 -6.07 1.73
C GLY A 355 7.08 -7.47 2.22
N GLY A 356 7.60 -7.56 3.45
CA GLY A 356 8.03 -8.82 4.04
C GLY A 356 8.41 -8.71 5.51
N GLY A 357 8.74 -9.86 6.11
CA GLY A 357 9.19 -9.96 7.49
C GLY A 357 8.15 -9.52 8.53
N PRO A 358 8.58 -8.92 9.65
CA PRO A 358 7.66 -8.46 10.69
C PRO A 358 6.63 -7.45 10.19
N HIS A 359 6.99 -6.64 9.20
CA HIS A 359 6.16 -5.59 8.63
C HIS A 359 5.42 -5.98 7.34
N ILE A 360 5.24 -7.28 7.08
CA ILE A 360 4.36 -7.71 5.98
C ILE A 360 2.97 -7.07 6.14
N CYS A 361 2.36 -6.64 5.05
CA CYS A 361 1.08 -5.94 5.08
C CYS A 361 0.02 -6.73 5.86
N ILE A 362 -0.54 -6.12 6.90
CA ILE A 362 -1.61 -6.71 7.72
C ILE A 362 -2.93 -6.79 6.93
N GLY A 363 -3.17 -5.87 5.99
CA GLY A 363 -4.36 -5.83 5.13
C GLY A 363 -4.33 -6.79 3.94
N ALA A 364 -3.21 -7.49 3.70
CA ALA A 364 -3.05 -8.33 2.51
C ALA A 364 -4.15 -9.38 2.30
N PRO A 365 -4.70 -10.06 3.33
CA PRO A 365 -5.82 -10.98 3.14
C PRO A 365 -7.10 -10.28 2.67
N LEU A 366 -7.40 -9.09 3.23
CA LEU A 366 -8.58 -8.32 2.87
C LEU A 366 -8.49 -7.81 1.44
N ALA A 367 -7.39 -7.15 1.07
CA ALA A 367 -7.16 -6.66 -0.28
C ALA A 367 -7.29 -7.74 -1.35
N ARG A 368 -6.84 -8.98 -1.05
CA ARG A 368 -7.01 -10.13 -1.95
C ARG A 368 -8.45 -10.57 -2.09
N ILE A 369 -9.23 -10.55 -1.02
CA ILE A 369 -10.67 -10.89 -1.06
C ILE A 369 -11.39 -9.86 -1.94
N GLU A 370 -11.18 -8.58 -1.68
CA GLU A 370 -11.82 -7.49 -2.41
C GLU A 370 -11.47 -7.54 -3.89
N ALA A 371 -10.18 -7.51 -4.24
CA ALA A 371 -9.76 -7.49 -5.63
C ALA A 371 -10.23 -8.72 -6.41
N ARG A 372 -10.12 -9.91 -5.79
CA ARG A 372 -10.58 -11.16 -6.42
C ARG A 372 -12.07 -11.11 -6.76
N HIS A 373 -12.90 -10.68 -5.82
CA HIS A 373 -14.35 -10.64 -6.01
C HIS A 373 -14.75 -9.58 -7.04
N VAL A 374 -14.13 -8.40 -6.95
CA VAL A 374 -14.35 -7.30 -7.91
C VAL A 374 -14.01 -7.72 -9.34
N TYR A 375 -12.86 -8.35 -9.58
CA TYR A 375 -12.46 -8.76 -10.93
C TYR A 375 -13.46 -9.74 -11.53
N LEU A 376 -13.89 -10.74 -10.77
CA LEU A 376 -14.87 -11.73 -11.24
C LEU A 376 -16.23 -11.07 -11.52
N LYS A 377 -16.76 -10.31 -10.56
CA LYS A 377 -18.07 -9.71 -10.66
C LYS A 377 -18.16 -8.70 -11.80
N LEU A 378 -17.13 -7.86 -12.01
CA LEU A 378 -17.10 -6.90 -13.11
C LEU A 378 -17.04 -7.59 -14.48
N LEU A 379 -16.22 -8.63 -14.61
CA LEU A 379 -16.12 -9.36 -15.87
C LEU A 379 -17.40 -10.16 -16.19
N GLU A 380 -18.13 -10.62 -15.17
CA GLU A 380 -19.43 -11.29 -15.32
C GLU A 380 -20.51 -10.28 -15.74
N ARG A 381 -20.61 -9.14 -14.98
CA ARG A 381 -21.65 -8.13 -15.21
C ARG A 381 -21.50 -7.40 -16.54
N TYR A 382 -20.26 -7.16 -16.96
CA TYR A 382 -19.93 -6.40 -18.16
C TYR A 382 -19.09 -7.23 -19.14
N PRO A 383 -19.67 -8.21 -19.82
CA PRO A 383 -18.94 -9.10 -20.72
C PRO A 383 -18.25 -8.39 -21.90
N ASN A 384 -18.75 -7.22 -22.28
CA ASN A 384 -18.22 -6.40 -23.37
C ASN A 384 -17.44 -5.17 -22.90
N MET A 385 -17.10 -5.10 -21.59
CA MET A 385 -16.37 -3.98 -21.03
C MET A 385 -15.02 -3.78 -21.77
N ARG A 386 -14.75 -2.54 -22.13
CA ARG A 386 -13.53 -2.15 -22.86
C ARG A 386 -13.05 -0.77 -22.43
N LEU A 387 -11.81 -0.47 -22.76
CA LEU A 387 -11.25 0.87 -22.61
C LEU A 387 -11.56 1.71 -23.84
N PRO A 388 -12.29 2.82 -23.73
CA PRO A 388 -12.36 3.82 -24.80
C PRO A 388 -11.01 4.52 -24.93
N GLU A 389 -10.81 5.25 -26.05
CA GLU A 389 -9.62 6.08 -26.21
C GLU A 389 -9.58 7.17 -25.13
N GLN A 390 -8.56 7.16 -24.30
CA GLN A 390 -8.38 8.10 -23.20
C GLN A 390 -6.90 8.27 -22.86
N THR A 391 -6.57 9.42 -22.29
CA THR A 391 -5.27 9.62 -21.60
C THR A 391 -5.43 9.17 -20.15
N LEU A 392 -4.56 8.28 -19.71
CA LEU A 392 -4.57 7.83 -18.30
C LEU A 392 -4.01 8.91 -17.39
N GLU A 393 -4.72 9.18 -16.32
CA GLU A 393 -4.32 10.15 -15.30
C GLU A 393 -3.83 9.39 -14.06
N TRP A 394 -2.51 9.36 -13.86
CA TRP A 394 -1.90 8.71 -12.72
C TRP A 394 -1.76 9.68 -11.55
N ARG A 395 -2.02 9.19 -10.35
CA ARG A 395 -1.94 9.97 -9.11
C ARG A 395 -0.53 10.52 -8.87
N ALA A 396 -0.46 11.80 -8.49
CA ALA A 396 0.81 12.48 -8.17
C ALA A 396 1.22 12.31 -6.70
N LEU A 397 1.05 11.12 -6.14
CA LEU A 397 1.48 10.79 -4.78
C LEU A 397 2.76 9.94 -4.86
N PRO A 398 3.89 10.41 -4.28
CA PRO A 398 5.16 9.70 -4.37
C PRO A 398 5.03 8.30 -3.76
N PHE A 399 5.70 7.33 -4.39
CA PHE A 399 5.77 5.94 -3.94
C PHE A 399 4.45 5.15 -4.02
N PHE A 400 3.37 5.78 -4.50
CA PHE A 400 2.09 5.12 -4.79
C PHE A 400 1.82 5.11 -6.30
N ARG A 401 1.14 4.08 -6.76
CA ARG A 401 0.84 3.87 -8.16
C ARG A 401 -0.63 3.49 -8.34
N GLY A 402 -1.43 4.46 -8.75
CA GLY A 402 -2.86 4.29 -8.98
C GLY A 402 -3.40 5.34 -9.93
N LEU A 403 -4.53 5.02 -10.53
CA LEU A 403 -5.24 5.90 -11.46
C LEU A 403 -6.14 6.87 -10.69
N GLU A 404 -6.14 8.14 -11.10
CA GLU A 404 -7.14 9.11 -10.63
C GLU A 404 -8.50 8.85 -11.29
N ARG A 405 -8.46 8.42 -12.55
CA ARG A 405 -9.64 8.20 -13.38
C ARG A 405 -9.41 7.03 -14.31
N LEU A 406 -10.45 6.20 -14.50
CA LEU A 406 -10.47 5.12 -15.48
C LEU A 406 -11.86 5.03 -16.12
N VAL A 407 -12.03 5.61 -17.30
CA VAL A 407 -13.27 5.48 -18.04
C VAL A 407 -13.35 4.10 -18.68
N VAL A 408 -14.48 3.45 -18.49
CA VAL A 408 -14.80 2.17 -19.14
C VAL A 408 -16.08 2.32 -19.94
N ALA A 409 -16.17 1.63 -21.07
CA ALA A 409 -17.39 1.52 -21.87
C ALA A 409 -17.97 0.11 -21.71
N VAL A 410 -19.28 0.02 -21.44
CA VAL A 410 -20.02 -1.22 -21.16
C VAL A 410 -21.23 -1.40 -22.08
#